data_13f906a1f535585c8515af7fb6dad64e
#
_entry.id   13f906a1f535585c8515af7fb6dad64e
#
_cell.length_a   1.000
_cell.length_b   1.000
_cell.length_c   1.000
_cell.angle_alpha   90.00
_cell.angle_beta   90.00
_cell.angle_gamma   90.00
#
_symmetry.space_group_name_H-M   'P 1'
#
loop_
_entity.id
_entity.type
_entity.pdbx_description
1 polymer ?
#
loop_
_entity_poly.entity_id
_entity_poly.type
_entity_poly.pdbx_seq_one_letter_code
_entity_poly.pdbx_strand_id
1 'polypeptide(L)'
;MSPEIILALIKPLLVLGLLLTNTIILIWLERKVVAGMQSRVGPDRAGPFGILQTLADAIKLLLKEQILPMKADKAMYLLAPIIALVPSFLIFMIIPLGPGFELTIGEESQFINMVGADINVGVLFFLAVSSLAVYSVVLAGWSSGSKYPLLGGVRASAQMISYEAAMGLSLVPVILYSGSMSMSKIVESQSGYLSSPIPILDSIIGLIPNWNIFPQFLAFGIFFIASIAEVNRAPFDLVEAEQELVGGFHTEYSGFRFAMFFLAEYINMFNMCAITATFFLGGWLGPTFAGVLPPFLSAIMPTIWLGVKTFGLLFVYFWIRATLPRLRYDQLMELGWKRLIPLSIIWLMISSIVLGIREFGLPWS
;
A
#
# COMPACT_ATOMS: atom_id res chain seq x y z
N MET A 1 2.65 -34.02 -11.94
CA MET A 1 1.90 -32.84 -11.49
C MET A 1 1.51 -32.06 -12.74
N SER A 2 0.26 -31.67 -12.86
CA SER A 2 -0.14 -30.83 -14.01
C SER A 2 0.61 -29.49 -13.95
N PRO A 3 0.95 -28.88 -15.10
CA PRO A 3 1.63 -27.58 -15.16
C PRO A 3 0.93 -26.50 -14.34
N GLU A 4 -0.39 -26.56 -14.26
CA GLU A 4 -1.23 -25.64 -13.48
C GLU A 4 -0.96 -25.71 -11.97
N ILE A 5 -0.77 -26.92 -11.41
CA ILE A 5 -0.46 -27.09 -9.98
C ILE A 5 0.94 -26.55 -9.67
N ILE A 6 1.90 -26.78 -10.56
CA ILE A 6 3.26 -26.26 -10.42
C ILE A 6 3.23 -24.72 -10.43
N LEU A 7 2.52 -24.11 -11.36
CA LEU A 7 2.33 -22.66 -11.46
C LEU A 7 1.62 -22.09 -10.22
N ALA A 8 0.59 -22.76 -9.71
CA ALA A 8 -0.14 -22.35 -8.52
C ALA A 8 0.72 -22.35 -7.25
N LEU A 9 1.74 -23.22 -7.17
CA LEU A 9 2.69 -23.28 -6.05
C LEU A 9 3.86 -22.29 -6.22
N ILE A 10 4.36 -22.11 -7.44
CA ILE A 10 5.51 -21.26 -7.71
C ILE A 10 5.15 -19.78 -7.62
N LYS A 11 3.97 -19.35 -8.11
CA LYS A 11 3.54 -17.95 -8.07
C LYS A 11 3.58 -17.33 -6.66
N PRO A 12 2.96 -17.91 -5.61
CA PRO A 12 3.03 -17.35 -4.26
C PRO A 12 4.44 -17.26 -3.72
N LEU A 13 5.30 -18.23 -4.00
CA LEU A 13 6.70 -18.22 -3.57
C LEU A 13 7.52 -17.12 -4.26
N LEU A 14 7.30 -16.90 -5.55
CA LEU A 14 7.93 -15.79 -6.30
C LEU A 14 7.45 -14.44 -5.77
N VAL A 15 6.14 -14.28 -5.55
CA VAL A 15 5.55 -13.08 -4.98
C VAL A 15 6.12 -12.79 -3.59
N LEU A 16 6.23 -13.81 -2.73
CA LEU A 16 6.84 -13.69 -1.41
C LEU A 16 8.31 -13.26 -1.51
N GLY A 17 9.09 -13.91 -2.36
CA GLY A 17 10.51 -13.58 -2.58
C GLY A 17 10.71 -12.17 -3.08
N LEU A 18 9.88 -11.73 -4.03
CA LEU A 18 9.90 -10.37 -4.56
C LEU A 18 9.57 -9.34 -3.48
N LEU A 19 8.56 -9.63 -2.66
CA LEU A 19 8.12 -8.74 -1.59
C LEU A 19 9.19 -8.58 -0.49
N LEU A 20 9.82 -9.69 -0.07
CA LEU A 20 10.91 -9.65 0.91
C LEU A 20 12.12 -8.89 0.38
N THR A 21 12.50 -9.13 -0.87
CA THR A 21 13.61 -8.42 -1.52
C THR A 21 13.32 -6.93 -1.64
N ASN A 22 12.09 -6.59 -2.04
CA ASN A 22 11.63 -5.20 -2.12
C ASN A 22 11.68 -4.50 -0.75
N THR A 23 11.28 -5.19 0.32
CA THR A 23 11.33 -4.65 1.68
C THR A 23 12.75 -4.33 2.14
N ILE A 24 13.72 -5.19 1.79
CA ILE A 24 15.15 -4.93 2.07
C ILE A 24 15.62 -3.64 1.38
N ILE A 25 15.27 -3.49 0.10
CA ILE A 25 15.60 -2.31 -0.70
C ILE A 25 14.91 -1.07 -0.14
N LEU A 26 13.65 -1.19 0.27
CA LEU A 26 12.84 -0.09 0.79
C LEU A 26 13.42 0.50 2.08
N ILE A 27 13.79 -0.36 3.05
CA ILE A 27 14.40 0.07 4.31
C ILE A 27 15.75 0.76 4.06
N TRP A 28 16.56 0.21 3.14
CA TRP A 28 17.81 0.83 2.75
C TRP A 28 17.59 2.20 2.10
N LEU A 29 16.65 2.29 1.16
CA LEU A 29 16.33 3.51 0.43
C LEU A 29 15.81 4.61 1.36
N GLU A 30 14.91 4.29 2.29
CA GLU A 30 14.43 5.23 3.30
C GLU A 30 15.59 5.82 4.12
N ARG A 31 16.48 4.95 4.62
CA ARG A 31 17.66 5.40 5.41
C ARG A 31 18.60 6.29 4.59
N LYS A 32 18.80 6.00 3.30
CA LYS A 32 19.63 6.83 2.40
C LYS A 32 18.97 8.18 2.10
N VAL A 33 17.70 8.19 1.74
CA VAL A 33 16.97 9.41 1.38
C VAL A 33 16.87 10.35 2.60
N VAL A 34 16.44 9.83 3.75
CA VAL A 34 16.34 10.64 4.98
C VAL A 34 17.72 11.15 5.43
N ALA A 35 18.77 10.33 5.34
CA ALA A 35 20.12 10.77 5.65
C ALA A 35 20.59 11.91 4.73
N GLY A 36 20.31 11.82 3.42
CA GLY A 36 20.61 12.89 2.46
C GLY A 36 19.87 14.19 2.79
N MET A 37 18.58 14.11 3.15
CA MET A 37 17.80 15.28 3.58
C MET A 37 18.34 15.92 4.87
N GLN A 38 18.90 15.11 5.76
CA GLN A 38 19.52 15.56 7.01
C GLN A 38 21.00 15.93 6.88
N SER A 39 21.55 15.98 5.66
CA SER A 39 22.96 16.27 5.37
C SER A 39 23.94 15.35 6.11
N ARG A 40 23.58 14.07 6.28
CA ARG A 40 24.41 13.03 6.89
C ARG A 40 24.58 11.82 5.98
N VAL A 41 25.63 11.03 6.22
CA VAL A 41 25.88 9.80 5.46
C VAL A 41 24.96 8.69 5.99
N GLY A 42 24.16 8.11 5.09
CA GLY A 42 23.37 6.90 5.40
C GLY A 42 24.22 5.63 5.42
N PRO A 43 23.61 4.43 5.47
CA PRO A 43 24.32 3.15 5.44
C PRO A 43 25.27 3.09 4.22
N ASP A 44 26.56 2.82 4.45
CA ASP A 44 27.57 2.88 3.40
C ASP A 44 28.58 1.72 3.42
N ARG A 45 28.81 1.07 4.59
CA ARG A 45 29.90 0.10 4.77
C ARG A 45 29.49 -1.35 4.54
N ALA A 46 28.23 -1.71 4.73
CA ALA A 46 27.77 -3.10 4.61
C ALA A 46 27.39 -3.42 3.15
N GLY A 47 28.34 -3.95 2.38
CA GLY A 47 28.18 -4.26 0.95
C GLY A 47 28.18 -3.00 0.05
N PRO A 48 27.91 -3.15 -1.25
CA PRO A 48 27.88 -2.01 -2.17
C PRO A 48 26.85 -0.99 -1.74
N PHE A 49 27.26 0.25 -1.51
CA PHE A 49 26.41 1.36 -1.06
C PHE A 49 25.59 1.09 0.22
N GLY A 50 25.99 0.09 1.04
CA GLY A 50 25.32 -0.23 2.31
C GLY A 50 24.03 -1.04 2.18
N ILE A 51 23.72 -1.66 1.03
CA ILE A 51 22.48 -2.44 0.80
C ILE A 51 22.36 -3.63 1.77
N LEU A 52 23.49 -4.27 2.10
CA LEU A 52 23.51 -5.44 2.98
C LEU A 52 23.26 -5.08 4.47
N GLN A 53 23.18 -3.79 4.81
CA GLN A 53 22.91 -3.37 6.18
C GLN A 53 21.55 -3.88 6.67
N THR A 54 20.51 -3.81 5.84
CA THR A 54 19.18 -4.30 6.19
C THR A 54 19.17 -5.80 6.44
N LEU A 55 19.93 -6.56 5.65
CA LEU A 55 20.06 -8.00 5.84
C LEU A 55 20.82 -8.32 7.17
N ALA A 56 21.87 -7.58 7.46
CA ALA A 56 22.61 -7.71 8.73
C ALA A 56 21.70 -7.41 9.94
N ASP A 57 20.86 -6.38 9.84
CA ASP A 57 19.89 -6.03 10.86
C ASP A 57 18.82 -7.14 11.03
N ALA A 58 18.35 -7.75 9.94
CA ALA A 58 17.43 -8.88 9.98
C ALA A 58 18.04 -10.10 10.66
N ILE A 59 19.28 -10.48 10.30
CA ILE A 59 19.99 -11.62 10.92
C ILE A 59 20.21 -11.35 12.42
N LYS A 60 20.60 -10.12 12.78
CA LYS A 60 20.74 -9.73 14.19
C LYS A 60 19.45 -9.93 14.99
N LEU A 61 18.30 -9.53 14.44
CA LEU A 61 17.00 -9.70 15.11
C LEU A 61 16.55 -11.15 15.19
N LEU A 62 16.91 -11.98 14.22
CA LEU A 62 16.66 -13.44 14.24
C LEU A 62 17.44 -14.15 15.35
N LEU A 63 18.70 -13.74 15.56
CA LEU A 63 19.59 -14.34 16.56
C LEU A 63 19.42 -13.74 17.96
N LYS A 64 18.71 -12.62 18.08
CA LYS A 64 18.49 -11.96 19.37
C LYS A 64 17.55 -12.76 20.26
N GLU A 65 17.85 -12.81 21.56
CA GLU A 65 17.02 -13.46 22.57
C GLU A 65 15.57 -12.93 22.55
N GLN A 66 14.61 -13.86 22.58
CA GLN A 66 13.19 -13.55 22.61
C GLN A 66 12.69 -13.57 24.06
N ILE A 67 12.41 -12.39 24.59
CA ILE A 67 11.88 -12.23 25.94
C ILE A 67 10.36 -12.37 25.90
N LEU A 68 9.79 -13.11 26.82
CA LEU A 68 8.35 -13.24 27.03
C LEU A 68 8.02 -12.70 28.42
N PRO A 69 7.21 -11.61 28.55
CA PRO A 69 6.81 -11.10 29.84
C PRO A 69 6.02 -12.13 30.65
N MET A 70 6.24 -12.21 31.96
CA MET A 70 5.57 -13.21 32.82
C MET A 70 4.05 -13.02 32.89
N LYS A 71 3.55 -11.82 32.72
CA LYS A 71 2.12 -11.47 32.76
C LYS A 71 1.44 -11.51 31.37
N ALA A 72 2.18 -11.84 30.31
CA ALA A 72 1.63 -11.87 28.96
C ALA A 72 0.78 -13.13 28.74
N ASP A 73 -0.33 -12.97 28.02
CA ASP A 73 -1.07 -14.09 27.44
C ASP A 73 -0.29 -14.66 26.26
N LYS A 74 0.32 -15.84 26.49
CA LYS A 74 1.25 -16.45 25.53
C LYS A 74 0.63 -16.71 24.16
N ALA A 75 -0.62 -17.14 24.11
CA ALA A 75 -1.28 -17.50 22.86
C ALA A 75 -1.50 -16.25 22.00
N MET A 76 -2.13 -15.22 22.55
CA MET A 76 -2.40 -13.97 21.86
C MET A 76 -1.13 -13.17 21.54
N TYR A 77 -0.14 -13.21 22.44
CA TYR A 77 1.15 -12.57 22.25
C TYR A 77 1.94 -13.15 21.06
N LEU A 78 1.84 -14.48 20.84
CA LEU A 78 2.46 -15.15 19.69
C LEU A 78 1.67 -14.95 18.39
N LEU A 79 0.35 -14.85 18.48
CA LEU A 79 -0.55 -14.72 17.34
C LEU A 79 -0.53 -13.31 16.73
N ALA A 80 -0.38 -12.28 17.56
CA ALA A 80 -0.45 -10.89 17.11
C ALA A 80 0.54 -10.53 15.97
N PRO A 81 1.84 -10.88 16.01
CA PRO A 81 2.75 -10.62 14.90
C PRO A 81 2.37 -11.36 13.62
N ILE A 82 1.78 -12.54 13.72
CA ILE A 82 1.32 -13.33 12.57
C ILE A 82 0.12 -12.65 11.91
N ILE A 83 -0.84 -12.16 12.72
CA ILE A 83 -1.99 -11.40 12.23
C ILE A 83 -1.56 -10.05 11.61
N ALA A 84 -0.43 -9.47 12.00
CA ALA A 84 0.12 -8.30 11.32
C ALA A 84 0.68 -8.65 9.94
N LEU A 85 1.42 -9.75 9.86
CA LEU A 85 2.23 -10.10 8.68
C LEU A 85 1.39 -10.75 7.57
N VAL A 86 0.50 -11.69 7.91
CA VAL A 86 -0.29 -12.44 6.92
C VAL A 86 -1.18 -11.54 6.06
N PRO A 87 -1.95 -10.58 6.61
CA PRO A 87 -2.71 -9.62 5.82
C PRO A 87 -1.86 -8.82 4.84
N SER A 88 -0.66 -8.39 5.26
CA SER A 88 0.25 -7.64 4.40
C SER A 88 0.65 -8.41 3.15
N PHE A 89 0.92 -9.72 3.27
CA PHE A 89 1.20 -10.60 2.13
C PHE A 89 -0.03 -10.81 1.25
N LEU A 90 -1.20 -11.02 1.85
CA LEU A 90 -2.45 -11.24 1.10
C LEU A 90 -2.83 -10.01 0.26
N ILE A 91 -2.64 -8.81 0.79
CA ILE A 91 -2.88 -7.58 0.05
C ILE A 91 -1.95 -7.47 -1.18
N PHE A 92 -0.68 -7.83 -1.04
CA PHE A 92 0.24 -7.79 -2.17
C PHE A 92 -0.15 -8.76 -3.29
N MET A 93 -0.72 -9.93 -2.96
CA MET A 93 -1.12 -10.92 -3.94
C MET A 93 -2.20 -10.46 -4.92
N ILE A 94 -3.03 -9.48 -4.54
CA ILE A 94 -4.10 -8.95 -5.40
C ILE A 94 -3.65 -7.74 -6.24
N ILE A 95 -2.45 -7.19 -6.01
CA ILE A 95 -1.93 -6.06 -6.78
C ILE A 95 -1.52 -6.55 -8.16
N PRO A 96 -2.12 -6.01 -9.23
CA PRO A 96 -1.78 -6.41 -10.58
C PRO A 96 -0.46 -5.78 -11.02
N LEU A 97 0.54 -6.62 -11.30
CA LEU A 97 1.89 -6.18 -11.69
C LEU A 97 2.00 -5.88 -13.19
N GLY A 98 1.08 -6.41 -13.99
CA GLY A 98 1.09 -6.24 -15.44
C GLY A 98 -0.11 -6.89 -16.12
N PRO A 99 -0.27 -6.69 -17.44
CA PRO A 99 -1.43 -7.18 -18.20
C PRO A 99 -1.43 -8.69 -18.42
N GLY A 100 -0.42 -9.43 -17.95
CA GLY A 100 -0.22 -10.83 -18.27
C GLY A 100 0.47 -11.06 -19.62
N PHE A 101 0.92 -12.27 -19.84
CA PHE A 101 1.58 -12.67 -21.08
C PHE A 101 1.26 -14.15 -21.41
N GLU A 102 1.29 -14.48 -22.70
CA GLU A 102 1.17 -15.85 -23.15
C GLU A 102 2.53 -16.53 -23.11
N LEU A 103 2.63 -17.62 -22.36
CA LEU A 103 3.81 -18.48 -22.32
C LEU A 103 3.51 -19.76 -23.12
N THR A 104 4.24 -19.94 -24.22
CA THR A 104 4.14 -21.13 -25.04
C THR A 104 5.18 -22.13 -24.53
N ILE A 105 4.73 -23.23 -23.89
CA ILE A 105 5.58 -24.33 -23.44
C ILE A 105 5.26 -25.54 -24.33
N GLY A 106 6.08 -25.80 -25.36
CA GLY A 106 5.79 -26.84 -26.35
C GLY A 106 4.69 -26.43 -27.32
N GLU A 107 3.63 -27.24 -27.42
CA GLU A 107 2.47 -27.00 -28.28
C GLU A 107 1.29 -26.30 -27.53
N GLU A 108 1.38 -26.14 -26.23
CA GLU A 108 0.35 -25.51 -25.40
C GLU A 108 0.73 -24.04 -25.08
N SER A 109 -0.14 -23.12 -25.41
CA SER A 109 -0.04 -21.72 -24.98
C SER A 109 -0.88 -21.52 -23.71
N GLN A 110 -0.25 -21.10 -22.63
CA GLN A 110 -0.93 -20.74 -21.38
C GLN A 110 -0.83 -19.23 -21.14
N PHE A 111 -1.96 -18.59 -20.89
CA PHE A 111 -2.00 -17.20 -20.47
C PHE A 111 -1.68 -17.08 -18.99
N ILE A 112 -0.59 -16.38 -18.68
CA ILE A 112 -0.15 -16.14 -17.31
C ILE A 112 -0.48 -14.71 -16.92
N ASN A 113 -1.47 -14.54 -16.05
CA ASN A 113 -1.76 -13.26 -15.42
C ASN A 113 -0.61 -12.85 -14.50
N MET A 114 -0.12 -11.61 -14.62
CA MET A 114 0.87 -11.02 -13.70
C MET A 114 0.21 -10.49 -12.42
N VAL A 115 -0.75 -11.23 -11.90
CA VAL A 115 -1.45 -10.99 -10.63
C VAL A 115 -1.31 -12.26 -9.80
N GLY A 116 -1.04 -12.13 -8.52
CA GLY A 116 -0.97 -13.30 -7.63
C GLY A 116 -2.32 -14.01 -7.52
N ALA A 117 -3.39 -13.25 -7.30
CA ALA A 117 -4.78 -13.71 -7.30
C ALA A 117 -5.68 -12.65 -7.92
N ASP A 118 -6.31 -12.95 -9.06
CA ASP A 118 -7.28 -12.05 -9.70
C ASP A 118 -8.66 -12.30 -9.10
N ILE A 119 -9.12 -11.34 -8.30
CA ILE A 119 -10.39 -11.44 -7.56
C ILE A 119 -11.33 -10.36 -8.10
N ASN A 120 -12.54 -10.74 -8.53
CA ASN A 120 -13.54 -9.81 -9.05
C ASN A 120 -13.94 -8.71 -8.05
N VAL A 121 -13.85 -9.00 -6.76
CA VAL A 121 -14.11 -8.06 -5.64
C VAL A 121 -12.80 -7.63 -4.94
N GLY A 122 -11.73 -7.42 -5.70
CA GLY A 122 -10.39 -7.14 -5.19
C GLY A 122 -10.34 -5.94 -4.24
N VAL A 123 -11.10 -4.87 -4.51
CA VAL A 123 -11.16 -3.70 -3.63
C VAL A 123 -11.77 -4.05 -2.27
N LEU A 124 -12.87 -4.81 -2.25
CA LEU A 124 -13.52 -5.23 -1.01
C LEU A 124 -12.61 -6.19 -0.23
N PHE A 125 -11.92 -7.10 -0.92
CA PHE A 125 -10.94 -8.00 -0.29
C PHE A 125 -9.80 -7.22 0.34
N PHE A 126 -9.27 -6.19 -0.34
CA PHE A 126 -8.25 -5.31 0.22
C PHE A 126 -8.71 -4.67 1.53
N LEU A 127 -9.89 -4.03 1.55
CA LEU A 127 -10.44 -3.38 2.74
C LEU A 127 -10.70 -4.40 3.87
N ALA A 128 -11.24 -5.56 3.57
CA ALA A 128 -11.48 -6.60 4.58
C ALA A 128 -10.20 -7.15 5.20
N VAL A 129 -9.15 -7.31 4.40
CA VAL A 129 -7.86 -7.81 4.87
C VAL A 129 -7.09 -6.74 5.64
N SER A 130 -7.18 -5.45 5.24
CA SER A 130 -6.59 -4.34 6.02
C SER A 130 -7.24 -4.23 7.41
N SER A 131 -8.57 -4.37 7.50
CA SER A 131 -9.28 -4.39 8.80
C SER A 131 -8.78 -5.51 9.73
N LEU A 132 -8.39 -6.65 9.20
CA LEU A 132 -7.79 -7.73 10.03
C LEU A 132 -6.46 -7.30 10.66
N ALA A 133 -5.67 -6.48 9.97
CA ALA A 133 -4.39 -6.00 10.51
C ALA A 133 -4.55 -5.15 11.78
N VAL A 134 -5.70 -4.45 11.93
CA VAL A 134 -6.01 -3.67 13.15
C VAL A 134 -6.06 -4.54 14.39
N TYR A 135 -6.59 -5.78 14.28
CA TYR A 135 -6.64 -6.69 15.41
C TYR A 135 -5.26 -7.07 15.91
N SER A 136 -4.24 -7.09 15.05
CA SER A 136 -2.87 -7.38 15.48
C SER A 136 -2.37 -6.38 16.52
N VAL A 137 -2.67 -5.09 16.32
CA VAL A 137 -2.28 -3.99 17.20
C VAL A 137 -3.00 -4.06 18.54
N VAL A 138 -4.32 -4.32 18.50
CA VAL A 138 -5.12 -4.49 19.72
C VAL A 138 -4.65 -5.68 20.55
N LEU A 139 -4.47 -6.83 19.89
CA LEU A 139 -4.01 -8.06 20.53
C LEU A 139 -2.61 -7.92 21.10
N ALA A 140 -1.69 -7.26 20.38
CA ALA A 140 -0.34 -7.02 20.84
C ALA A 140 -0.33 -6.16 22.13
N GLY A 141 -1.10 -5.08 22.14
CA GLY A 141 -1.23 -4.22 23.30
C GLY A 141 -1.85 -4.93 24.50
N TRP A 142 -2.94 -5.65 24.27
CA TRP A 142 -3.69 -6.35 25.34
C TRP A 142 -2.91 -7.53 25.91
N SER A 143 -2.34 -8.38 25.07
CA SER A 143 -1.63 -9.60 25.49
C SER A 143 -0.33 -9.33 26.25
N SER A 144 0.23 -8.15 26.14
CA SER A 144 1.49 -7.75 26.79
C SER A 144 1.38 -7.66 28.32
N GLY A 145 0.16 -7.56 28.89
CA GLY A 145 -0.07 -7.50 30.34
C GLY A 145 0.49 -6.25 31.02
N SER A 146 0.77 -5.19 30.25
CA SER A 146 1.31 -3.90 30.71
C SER A 146 0.40 -2.75 30.29
N LYS A 147 0.36 -1.67 31.11
CA LYS A 147 -0.53 -0.51 30.86
C LYS A 147 -0.11 0.30 29.63
N TYR A 148 1.17 0.48 29.39
CA TYR A 148 1.68 1.28 28.28
C TYR A 148 1.38 0.65 26.91
N PRO A 149 1.67 -0.65 26.66
CA PRO A 149 1.27 -1.33 25.44
C PRO A 149 -0.24 -1.32 25.20
N LEU A 150 -1.05 -1.50 26.26
CA LEU A 150 -2.50 -1.47 26.15
C LEU A 150 -3.01 -0.10 25.65
N LEU A 151 -2.56 0.98 26.28
CA LEU A 151 -2.92 2.35 25.87
C LEU A 151 -2.41 2.66 24.44
N GLY A 152 -1.20 2.24 24.10
CA GLY A 152 -0.64 2.38 22.76
C GLY A 152 -1.46 1.62 21.72
N GLY A 153 -1.84 0.38 22.00
CA GLY A 153 -2.67 -0.44 21.13
C GLY A 153 -4.07 0.14 20.89
N VAL A 154 -4.75 0.63 21.94
CA VAL A 154 -6.08 1.26 21.81
C VAL A 154 -5.99 2.56 21.00
N ARG A 155 -5.00 3.40 21.22
CA ARG A 155 -4.83 4.66 20.46
C ARG A 155 -4.52 4.39 18.99
N ALA A 156 -3.62 3.45 18.70
CA ALA A 156 -3.27 3.10 17.33
C ALA A 156 -4.44 2.44 16.58
N SER A 157 -5.18 1.54 17.21
CA SER A 157 -6.36 0.92 16.59
C SER A 157 -7.48 1.92 16.32
N ALA A 158 -7.74 2.86 17.23
CA ALA A 158 -8.71 3.92 17.02
C ALA A 158 -8.34 4.82 15.82
N GLN A 159 -7.03 5.10 15.64
CA GLN A 159 -6.52 5.79 14.45
C GLN A 159 -6.80 4.99 13.20
N MET A 160 -6.33 3.74 13.10
CA MET A 160 -6.47 2.89 11.93
C MET A 160 -7.94 2.77 11.50
N ILE A 161 -8.86 2.43 12.40
CA ILE A 161 -10.30 2.30 12.10
C ILE A 161 -10.89 3.62 11.56
N SER A 162 -10.50 4.76 12.13
CA SER A 162 -11.02 6.08 11.71
C SER A 162 -10.58 6.43 10.29
N TYR A 163 -9.32 6.17 9.96
CA TYR A 163 -8.76 6.48 8.64
C TYR A 163 -9.13 5.43 7.59
N GLU A 164 -9.33 4.17 7.97
CA GLU A 164 -9.85 3.12 7.10
C GLU A 164 -11.24 3.48 6.57
N ALA A 165 -12.12 4.03 7.41
CA ALA A 165 -13.44 4.50 6.98
C ALA A 165 -13.32 5.62 5.92
N ALA A 166 -12.43 6.60 6.12
CA ALA A 166 -12.19 7.67 5.13
C ALA A 166 -11.58 7.12 3.83
N MET A 167 -10.65 6.17 3.93
CA MET A 167 -10.00 5.48 2.83
C MET A 167 -11.01 4.69 1.99
N GLY A 168 -11.85 3.88 2.62
CA GLY A 168 -12.91 3.13 1.95
C GLY A 168 -13.89 4.03 1.20
N LEU A 169 -14.38 5.11 1.85
CA LEU A 169 -15.26 6.08 1.21
C LEU A 169 -14.61 6.79 0.01
N SER A 170 -13.31 7.05 0.05
CA SER A 170 -12.58 7.68 -1.06
C SER A 170 -12.41 6.77 -2.28
N LEU A 171 -12.50 5.44 -2.11
CA LEU A 171 -12.44 4.48 -3.22
C LEU A 171 -13.77 4.29 -3.95
N VAL A 172 -14.90 4.56 -3.29
CA VAL A 172 -16.23 4.37 -3.90
C VAL A 172 -16.40 5.18 -5.20
N PRO A 173 -15.99 6.47 -5.29
CA PRO A 173 -16.04 7.22 -6.55
C PRO A 173 -15.20 6.58 -7.66
N VAL A 174 -14.05 5.99 -7.34
CA VAL A 174 -13.21 5.29 -8.32
C VAL A 174 -13.89 4.03 -8.84
N ILE A 175 -14.53 3.26 -7.95
CA ILE A 175 -15.29 2.06 -8.30
C ILE A 175 -16.49 2.43 -9.20
N LEU A 176 -17.22 3.49 -8.87
CA LEU A 176 -18.32 3.99 -9.67
C LEU A 176 -17.85 4.42 -11.07
N TYR A 177 -16.71 5.10 -11.16
CA TYR A 177 -16.14 5.58 -12.42
C TYR A 177 -15.64 4.43 -13.30
N SER A 178 -15.05 3.38 -12.73
CA SER A 178 -14.53 2.22 -13.44
C SER A 178 -15.59 1.13 -13.71
N GLY A 179 -16.73 1.16 -13.00
CA GLY A 179 -17.79 0.15 -13.11
C GLY A 179 -17.39 -1.24 -12.61
N SER A 180 -16.25 -1.37 -11.89
CA SER A 180 -15.73 -2.67 -11.45
C SER A 180 -15.02 -2.56 -10.10
N MET A 181 -15.06 -3.67 -9.32
CA MET A 181 -14.26 -3.83 -8.09
C MET A 181 -12.98 -4.65 -8.31
N SER A 182 -12.74 -5.16 -9.53
CA SER A 182 -11.50 -5.87 -9.87
C SER A 182 -10.38 -4.85 -10.10
N MET A 183 -9.23 -5.05 -9.45
CA MET A 183 -8.09 -4.15 -9.57
C MET A 183 -7.55 -4.09 -11.01
N SER A 184 -7.51 -5.24 -11.71
CA SER A 184 -7.09 -5.30 -13.11
C SER A 184 -7.99 -4.47 -14.02
N LYS A 185 -9.32 -4.61 -13.88
CA LYS A 185 -10.30 -3.84 -14.68
C LYS A 185 -10.26 -2.34 -14.36
N ILE A 186 -9.98 -1.97 -13.12
CA ILE A 186 -9.80 -0.55 -12.74
C ILE A 186 -8.59 0.04 -13.46
N VAL A 187 -7.49 -0.71 -13.63
CA VAL A 187 -6.35 -0.24 -14.42
C VAL A 187 -6.70 -0.17 -15.90
N GLU A 188 -7.36 -1.19 -16.44
CA GLU A 188 -7.79 -1.21 -17.84
C GLU A 188 -8.71 -0.04 -18.18
N SER A 189 -9.63 0.35 -17.29
CA SER A 189 -10.53 1.50 -17.49
C SER A 189 -9.79 2.85 -17.57
N GLN A 190 -8.56 2.92 -17.06
CA GLN A 190 -7.67 4.08 -17.16
C GLN A 190 -6.82 4.08 -18.43
N SER A 191 -7.01 3.10 -19.34
CA SER A 191 -6.28 3.05 -20.60
C SER A 191 -6.70 4.17 -21.55
N GLY A 192 -5.74 4.62 -22.39
CA GLY A 192 -5.98 5.70 -23.36
C GLY A 192 -5.68 7.10 -22.82
N TYR A 193 -6.17 8.10 -23.54
CA TYR A 193 -5.99 9.50 -23.23
C TYR A 193 -7.35 10.15 -22.97
N LEU A 194 -7.33 11.25 -22.22
CA LEU A 194 -8.52 12.07 -22.00
C LEU A 194 -8.98 12.67 -23.33
N SER A 195 -10.26 12.59 -23.61
CA SER A 195 -10.88 13.19 -24.79
C SER A 195 -11.87 14.28 -24.36
N SER A 196 -11.88 15.39 -25.10
CA SER A 196 -12.84 16.48 -24.90
C SER A 196 -13.70 16.67 -26.14
N PRO A 197 -15.01 16.98 -25.99
CA PRO A 197 -15.87 17.31 -27.13
C PRO A 197 -15.50 18.63 -27.80
N ILE A 198 -14.61 19.44 -27.19
CA ILE A 198 -14.17 20.73 -27.72
C ILE A 198 -12.81 20.53 -28.43
N PRO A 199 -12.67 20.75 -29.76
CA PRO A 199 -11.47 20.43 -30.53
C PRO A 199 -10.19 21.14 -30.04
N ILE A 200 -10.31 22.37 -29.57
CA ILE A 200 -9.17 23.15 -29.07
C ILE A 200 -8.67 22.59 -27.73
N LEU A 201 -9.58 22.16 -26.85
CA LEU A 201 -9.23 21.52 -25.59
C LEU A 201 -8.69 20.11 -25.83
N ASP A 202 -9.20 19.39 -26.81
CA ASP A 202 -8.80 18.00 -27.12
C ASP A 202 -7.33 17.92 -27.55
N SER A 203 -6.82 18.91 -28.28
CA SER A 203 -5.40 18.97 -28.65
C SER A 203 -4.44 19.13 -27.46
N ILE A 204 -4.91 19.66 -26.33
CA ILE A 204 -4.12 19.83 -25.09
C ILE A 204 -4.39 18.67 -24.13
N ILE A 205 -5.67 18.32 -23.95
CA ILE A 205 -6.12 17.28 -23.02
C ILE A 205 -5.80 15.87 -23.56
N GLY A 206 -5.81 15.67 -24.88
CA GLY A 206 -5.43 14.43 -25.54
C GLY A 206 -3.98 13.99 -25.35
N LEU A 207 -3.13 14.83 -24.75
CA LEU A 207 -1.78 14.46 -24.29
C LEU A 207 -1.78 13.89 -22.87
N ILE A 208 -2.87 14.09 -22.11
CA ILE A 208 -2.97 13.68 -20.71
C ILE A 208 -3.54 12.24 -20.67
N PRO A 209 -2.87 11.31 -20.00
CA PRO A 209 -3.39 9.95 -19.85
C PRO A 209 -4.70 9.96 -19.06
N ASN A 210 -5.61 9.02 -19.36
CA ASN A 210 -6.91 8.89 -18.72
C ASN A 210 -6.80 8.30 -17.29
N TRP A 211 -5.91 8.85 -16.47
CA TRP A 211 -5.73 8.39 -15.10
C TRP A 211 -6.79 8.98 -14.17
N ASN A 212 -7.26 8.19 -13.24
CA ASN A 212 -8.29 8.59 -12.28
C ASN A 212 -7.87 9.77 -11.37
N ILE A 213 -6.58 10.06 -11.26
CA ILE A 213 -6.10 11.22 -10.48
C ILE A 213 -6.68 12.55 -10.99
N PHE A 214 -6.95 12.68 -12.30
CA PHE A 214 -7.49 13.92 -12.85
C PHE A 214 -8.97 14.11 -12.52
N PRO A 215 -9.89 13.17 -12.84
CA PRO A 215 -11.29 13.32 -12.49
C PRO A 215 -11.57 13.12 -11.00
N GLN A 216 -10.71 12.40 -10.27
CA GLN A 216 -10.90 12.03 -8.86
C GLN A 216 -9.78 12.57 -7.95
N PHE A 217 -9.27 13.79 -8.25
CA PHE A 217 -8.12 14.37 -7.53
C PHE A 217 -8.35 14.51 -6.01
N LEU A 218 -9.59 14.80 -5.59
CA LEU A 218 -9.92 14.94 -4.18
C LEU A 218 -9.96 13.57 -3.48
N ALA A 219 -10.52 12.56 -4.15
CA ALA A 219 -10.48 11.18 -3.67
C ALA A 219 -9.04 10.67 -3.53
N PHE A 220 -8.16 10.99 -4.49
CA PHE A 220 -6.73 10.72 -4.40
C PHE A 220 -6.10 11.36 -3.16
N GLY A 221 -6.36 12.64 -2.91
CA GLY A 221 -5.82 13.36 -1.76
C GLY A 221 -6.28 12.76 -0.44
N ILE A 222 -7.58 12.42 -0.30
CA ILE A 222 -8.14 11.78 0.89
C ILE A 222 -7.53 10.39 1.08
N PHE A 223 -7.50 9.57 0.02
CA PHE A 223 -6.92 8.23 0.06
C PHE A 223 -5.45 8.26 0.47
N PHE A 224 -4.66 9.17 -0.12
CA PHE A 224 -3.23 9.29 0.15
C PHE A 224 -2.95 9.68 1.61
N ILE A 225 -3.68 10.64 2.16
CA ILE A 225 -3.56 11.02 3.57
C ILE A 225 -3.98 9.86 4.48
N ALA A 226 -5.11 9.21 4.17
CA ALA A 226 -5.61 8.08 4.94
C ALA A 226 -4.65 6.89 4.91
N SER A 227 -4.02 6.62 3.77
CA SER A 227 -3.05 5.52 3.63
C SER A 227 -1.76 5.74 4.44
N ILE A 228 -1.28 6.99 4.59
CA ILE A 228 -0.15 7.30 5.48
C ILE A 228 -0.54 7.03 6.95
N ALA A 229 -1.77 7.41 7.33
CA ALA A 229 -2.27 7.22 8.69
C ALA A 229 -2.54 5.75 9.02
N GLU A 230 -2.99 4.95 8.05
CA GLU A 230 -3.21 3.51 8.17
C GLU A 230 -1.92 2.74 8.43
N VAL A 231 -0.82 3.16 7.81
CA VAL A 231 0.52 2.57 8.01
C VAL A 231 1.22 3.09 9.28
N ASN A 232 0.56 3.93 10.06
CA ASN A 232 1.13 4.54 11.29
C ASN A 232 2.46 5.27 11.07
N ARG A 233 2.68 5.88 9.89
CA ARG A 233 3.89 6.65 9.58
C ARG A 233 3.73 8.13 9.90
N ALA A 234 4.85 8.78 10.23
CA ALA A 234 4.83 10.22 10.48
C ALA A 234 4.24 10.99 9.28
N PRO A 235 3.37 11.98 9.53
CA PRO A 235 3.08 12.70 10.79
C PRO A 235 2.06 12.01 11.72
N PHE A 236 1.49 10.85 11.34
CA PHE A 236 0.45 10.12 12.07
C PHE A 236 1.02 9.01 12.97
N ASP A 237 2.29 9.04 13.29
CA ASP A 237 3.01 8.04 14.06
C ASP A 237 2.78 8.18 15.58
N LEU A 238 1.63 7.65 16.04
CA LEU A 238 1.30 7.59 17.46
C LEU A 238 1.91 6.38 18.16
N VAL A 239 2.37 5.40 17.40
CA VAL A 239 2.89 4.13 17.91
C VAL A 239 4.31 4.31 18.42
N GLU A 240 5.19 4.94 17.62
CA GLU A 240 6.59 5.22 17.97
C GLU A 240 6.74 6.45 18.88
N ALA A 241 5.65 6.87 19.60
CA ALA A 241 5.67 7.99 20.53
C ALA A 241 6.53 7.69 21.76
N GLU A 242 7.85 7.55 21.61
CA GLU A 242 8.77 7.32 22.73
C GLU A 242 8.58 8.32 23.88
N GLN A 243 8.23 9.56 23.53
CA GLN A 243 7.99 10.63 24.51
C GLN A 243 6.68 10.47 25.31
N GLU A 244 5.68 9.72 24.77
CA GLU A 244 4.37 9.56 25.42
C GLU A 244 4.17 8.16 26.00
N LEU A 245 4.51 7.10 25.25
CA LEU A 245 4.16 5.70 25.54
C LEU A 245 5.33 4.72 25.40
N VAL A 246 6.56 5.18 25.49
CA VAL A 246 7.82 4.40 25.39
C VAL A 246 8.02 3.76 24.03
N GLY A 247 7.21 2.83 23.60
CA GLY A 247 7.26 2.14 22.30
C GLY A 247 5.90 1.65 21.87
N GLY A 248 4.82 2.22 22.43
CA GLY A 248 3.45 1.84 22.09
C GLY A 248 3.17 0.36 22.31
N PHE A 249 2.43 -0.27 21.41
CA PHE A 249 2.01 -1.67 21.53
C PHE A 249 3.17 -2.68 21.41
N HIS A 250 4.31 -2.31 20.80
CA HIS A 250 5.48 -3.20 20.67
C HIS A 250 6.51 -3.07 21.80
N THR A 251 6.24 -2.30 22.84
CA THR A 251 7.18 -2.08 23.95
C THR A 251 7.73 -3.37 24.54
N GLU A 252 6.89 -4.39 24.69
CA GLU A 252 7.27 -5.67 25.29
C GLU A 252 7.80 -6.69 24.27
N TYR A 253 7.69 -6.41 22.96
CA TYR A 253 8.15 -7.31 21.91
C TYR A 253 9.65 -7.16 21.66
N SER A 254 10.35 -8.29 21.53
CA SER A 254 11.79 -8.33 21.26
C SER A 254 12.16 -9.34 20.19
N GLY A 255 13.37 -9.21 19.63
CA GLY A 255 13.94 -10.16 18.67
C GLY A 255 13.09 -10.30 17.39
N PHE A 256 12.88 -11.54 16.94
CA PHE A 256 12.18 -11.85 15.71
C PHE A 256 10.71 -11.39 15.72
N ARG A 257 10.02 -11.44 16.86
CA ARG A 257 8.62 -11.00 16.96
C ARG A 257 8.44 -9.51 16.69
N PHE A 258 9.36 -8.71 17.20
CA PHE A 258 9.44 -7.28 16.88
C PHE A 258 9.73 -7.07 15.37
N ALA A 259 10.65 -7.86 14.81
CA ALA A 259 10.97 -7.80 13.40
C ALA A 259 9.76 -8.10 12.50
N MET A 260 8.85 -8.99 12.92
CA MET A 260 7.63 -9.30 12.17
C MET A 260 6.68 -8.09 12.06
N PHE A 261 6.50 -7.31 13.11
CA PHE A 261 5.71 -6.06 13.05
C PHE A 261 6.34 -5.05 12.11
N PHE A 262 7.65 -4.82 12.25
CA PHE A 262 8.39 -3.92 11.36
C PHE A 262 8.32 -4.36 9.90
N LEU A 263 8.47 -5.65 9.65
CA LEU A 263 8.35 -6.22 8.30
C LEU A 263 6.94 -5.96 7.73
N ALA A 264 5.89 -6.24 8.52
CA ALA A 264 4.50 -6.00 8.12
C ALA A 264 4.24 -4.52 7.79
N GLU A 265 4.78 -3.61 8.60
CA GLU A 265 4.64 -2.16 8.41
C GLU A 265 5.28 -1.70 7.08
N TYR A 266 6.51 -2.13 6.78
CA TYR A 266 7.17 -1.78 5.51
C TYR A 266 6.48 -2.40 4.29
N ILE A 267 5.97 -3.63 4.42
CA ILE A 267 5.19 -4.27 3.37
C ILE A 267 3.89 -3.48 3.15
N ASN A 268 3.18 -3.10 4.21
CA ASN A 268 1.95 -2.31 4.10
C ASN A 268 2.21 -0.93 3.49
N MET A 269 3.31 -0.27 3.81
CA MET A 269 3.71 0.99 3.20
C MET A 269 3.88 0.83 1.68
N PHE A 270 4.55 -0.22 1.23
CA PHE A 270 4.67 -0.53 -0.18
C PHE A 270 3.32 -0.83 -0.83
N ASN A 271 2.50 -1.67 -0.19
CA ASN A 271 1.16 -2.05 -0.66
C ASN A 271 0.27 -0.82 -0.85
N MET A 272 0.22 0.09 0.13
CA MET A 272 -0.58 1.32 0.04
C MET A 272 -0.14 2.21 -1.12
N CYS A 273 1.16 2.36 -1.35
CA CYS A 273 1.68 3.11 -2.50
C CYS A 273 1.35 2.41 -3.83
N ALA A 274 1.48 1.08 -3.90
CA ALA A 274 1.17 0.31 -5.11
C ALA A 274 -0.34 0.34 -5.43
N ILE A 275 -1.19 0.25 -4.41
CA ILE A 275 -2.65 0.38 -4.53
C ILE A 275 -3.02 1.80 -4.96
N THR A 276 -2.40 2.82 -4.38
CA THR A 276 -2.59 4.22 -4.81
C THR A 276 -2.23 4.40 -6.29
N ALA A 277 -1.11 3.82 -6.73
CA ALA A 277 -0.71 3.84 -8.13
C ALA A 277 -1.71 3.10 -9.02
N THR A 278 -2.25 1.98 -8.57
CA THR A 278 -3.23 1.16 -9.30
C THR A 278 -4.56 1.91 -9.48
N PHE A 279 -5.07 2.54 -8.43
CA PHE A 279 -6.38 3.20 -8.48
C PHE A 279 -6.36 4.57 -9.15
N PHE A 280 -5.28 5.33 -8.99
CA PHE A 280 -5.26 6.74 -9.39
C PHE A 280 -4.27 7.08 -10.50
N LEU A 281 -3.17 6.33 -10.61
CA LEU A 281 -2.09 6.62 -11.57
C LEU A 281 -2.03 5.63 -12.74
N GLY A 282 -3.10 4.87 -12.97
CA GLY A 282 -3.17 3.90 -14.06
C GLY A 282 -2.31 2.65 -13.88
N GLY A 283 -1.90 2.31 -12.66
CA GLY A 283 -1.16 1.08 -12.36
C GLY A 283 0.02 0.85 -13.29
N TRP A 284 0.00 -0.26 -14.02
CA TRP A 284 1.03 -0.66 -14.99
C TRP A 284 1.00 0.11 -16.32
N LEU A 285 -0.02 0.96 -16.57
CA LEU A 285 -0.13 1.69 -17.83
C LEU A 285 0.99 2.72 -17.97
N GLY A 286 1.63 2.71 -19.16
CA GLY A 286 2.68 3.62 -19.52
C GLY A 286 3.22 3.31 -20.92
N PRO A 287 4.14 4.12 -21.47
CA PRO A 287 4.74 3.88 -22.77
C PRO A 287 5.46 2.54 -22.80
N THR A 288 5.09 1.65 -23.70
CA THR A 288 5.72 0.31 -23.82
C THR A 288 6.95 0.29 -24.71
N PHE A 289 7.19 1.38 -25.48
CA PHE A 289 8.27 1.48 -26.48
C PHE A 289 8.34 0.26 -27.41
N ALA A 290 7.15 -0.31 -27.72
CA ALA A 290 7.04 -1.45 -28.62
C ALA A 290 7.64 -1.10 -30.00
N GLY A 291 8.50 -1.97 -30.52
CA GLY A 291 9.24 -1.74 -31.79
C GLY A 291 10.58 -1.07 -31.64
N VAL A 292 10.91 -0.48 -30.48
CA VAL A 292 12.26 0.07 -30.17
C VAL A 292 13.02 -0.87 -29.24
N LEU A 293 12.32 -1.51 -28.30
CA LEU A 293 12.91 -2.43 -27.32
C LEU A 293 12.74 -3.89 -27.74
N PRO A 294 13.67 -4.79 -27.34
CA PRO A 294 13.49 -6.23 -27.50
C PRO A 294 12.16 -6.71 -26.89
N PRO A 295 11.50 -7.75 -27.48
CA PRO A 295 10.18 -8.23 -27.00
C PRO A 295 10.14 -8.56 -25.50
N PHE A 296 11.22 -9.12 -24.97
CA PHE A 296 11.32 -9.42 -23.52
C PHE A 296 11.30 -8.16 -22.65
N LEU A 297 12.00 -7.10 -23.03
CA LEU A 297 11.98 -5.83 -22.30
C LEU A 297 10.61 -5.13 -22.41
N SER A 298 9.99 -5.18 -23.57
CA SER A 298 8.66 -4.59 -23.76
C SER A 298 7.58 -5.29 -22.89
N ALA A 299 7.73 -6.60 -22.66
CA ALA A 299 6.82 -7.36 -21.77
C ALA A 299 6.98 -7.00 -20.29
N ILE A 300 8.19 -6.60 -19.84
CA ILE A 300 8.47 -6.22 -18.45
C ILE A 300 8.14 -4.74 -18.19
N MET A 301 8.06 -3.90 -19.23
CA MET A 301 7.82 -2.47 -19.11
C MET A 301 6.59 -2.11 -18.25
N PRO A 302 5.44 -2.77 -18.35
CA PRO A 302 4.29 -2.50 -17.48
C PRO A 302 4.64 -2.61 -15.99
N THR A 303 5.33 -3.67 -15.60
CA THR A 303 5.78 -3.87 -14.22
C THR A 303 6.77 -2.78 -13.76
N ILE A 304 7.67 -2.34 -14.64
CA ILE A 304 8.60 -1.25 -14.36
C ILE A 304 7.83 0.06 -14.12
N TRP A 305 6.81 0.36 -14.93
CA TRP A 305 6.00 1.57 -14.75
C TRP A 305 5.23 1.58 -13.43
N LEU A 306 4.63 0.45 -13.05
CA LEU A 306 4.04 0.30 -11.72
C LEU A 306 5.08 0.54 -10.63
N GLY A 307 6.27 -0.05 -10.77
CA GLY A 307 7.39 0.15 -9.85
C GLY A 307 7.79 1.62 -9.73
N VAL A 308 8.01 2.31 -10.85
CA VAL A 308 8.40 3.73 -10.87
C VAL A 308 7.37 4.61 -10.16
N LYS A 309 6.06 4.40 -10.43
CA LYS A 309 4.99 5.15 -9.77
C LYS A 309 4.93 4.85 -8.26
N THR A 310 5.05 3.58 -7.89
CA THR A 310 5.05 3.16 -6.48
C THR A 310 6.24 3.75 -5.72
N PHE A 311 7.45 3.67 -6.29
CA PHE A 311 8.65 4.26 -5.67
C PHE A 311 8.60 5.79 -5.64
N GLY A 312 7.96 6.43 -6.62
CA GLY A 312 7.68 7.87 -6.60
C GLY A 312 6.79 8.28 -5.41
N LEU A 313 5.71 7.53 -5.16
CA LEU A 313 4.84 7.75 -3.99
C LEU A 313 5.56 7.44 -2.67
N LEU A 314 6.37 6.38 -2.63
CA LEU A 314 7.20 6.06 -1.46
C LEU A 314 8.21 7.18 -1.13
N PHE A 315 8.80 7.78 -2.16
CA PHE A 315 9.66 8.94 -1.96
C PHE A 315 8.91 10.10 -1.30
N VAL A 316 7.64 10.33 -1.68
CA VAL A 316 6.79 11.35 -1.02
C VAL A 316 6.52 10.98 0.44
N TYR A 317 6.29 9.69 0.77
CA TYR A 317 6.18 9.22 2.16
C TYR A 317 7.43 9.54 2.97
N PHE A 318 8.62 9.25 2.43
CA PHE A 318 9.89 9.55 3.11
C PHE A 318 10.10 11.06 3.27
N TRP A 319 9.71 11.84 2.27
CA TRP A 319 9.80 13.29 2.31
C TRP A 319 8.88 13.88 3.39
N ILE A 320 7.63 13.44 3.44
CA ILE A 320 6.68 13.83 4.48
C ILE A 320 7.21 13.47 5.88
N ARG A 321 7.73 12.27 6.05
CA ARG A 321 8.35 11.83 7.30
C ARG A 321 9.51 12.70 7.76
N ALA A 322 10.32 13.16 6.82
CA ALA A 322 11.51 13.98 7.12
C ALA A 322 11.19 15.46 7.36
N THR A 323 10.04 15.96 6.93
CA THR A 323 9.72 17.39 6.92
C THR A 323 8.60 17.79 7.86
N LEU A 324 7.55 16.98 7.98
CA LEU A 324 6.39 17.34 8.79
C LEU A 324 6.56 16.96 10.26
N PRO A 325 6.16 17.87 11.17
CA PRO A 325 6.11 17.56 12.59
C PRO A 325 4.98 16.56 12.86
N ARG A 326 5.10 15.84 13.97
CA ARG A 326 4.10 14.89 14.42
C ARG A 326 2.82 15.60 14.88
N LEU A 327 1.67 14.99 14.57
CA LEU A 327 0.36 15.45 15.02
C LEU A 327 0.04 14.86 16.42
N ARG A 328 -0.70 15.62 17.22
CA ARG A 328 -1.26 15.13 18.48
C ARG A 328 -2.48 14.24 18.21
N TYR A 329 -2.80 13.35 19.15
CA TYR A 329 -3.91 12.40 19.02
C TYR A 329 -5.26 13.11 18.76
N ASP A 330 -5.56 14.19 19.49
CA ASP A 330 -6.78 14.99 19.32
C ASP A 330 -6.90 15.59 17.91
N GLN A 331 -5.81 16.19 17.40
CA GLN A 331 -5.76 16.76 16.05
C GLN A 331 -5.94 15.70 14.97
N LEU A 332 -5.34 14.53 15.18
CA LEU A 332 -5.43 13.41 14.27
C LEU A 332 -6.85 12.86 14.19
N MET A 333 -7.53 12.65 15.33
CA MET A 333 -8.92 12.21 15.36
C MET A 333 -9.87 13.26 14.80
N GLU A 334 -9.62 14.54 15.04
CA GLU A 334 -10.39 15.64 14.44
C GLU A 334 -10.24 15.68 12.92
N LEU A 335 -9.03 15.50 12.39
CA LEU A 335 -8.77 15.44 10.95
C LEU A 335 -9.54 14.27 10.29
N GLY A 336 -9.51 13.08 10.87
CA GLY A 336 -10.22 11.91 10.34
C GLY A 336 -11.74 12.12 10.35
N TRP A 337 -12.32 12.33 11.52
CA TRP A 337 -13.77 12.36 11.71
C TRP A 337 -14.45 13.64 11.23
N LYS A 338 -13.85 14.82 11.49
CA LYS A 338 -14.51 16.09 11.18
C LYS A 338 -14.16 16.64 9.80
N ARG A 339 -13.09 16.16 9.17
CA ARG A 339 -12.66 16.69 7.86
C ARG A 339 -12.65 15.62 6.78
N LEU A 340 -11.90 14.53 6.92
CA LEU A 340 -11.73 13.56 5.84
C LEU A 340 -13.01 12.78 5.53
N ILE A 341 -13.70 12.25 6.53
CA ILE A 341 -14.95 11.50 6.34
C ILE A 341 -16.05 12.37 5.71
N PRO A 342 -16.40 13.57 6.24
CA PRO A 342 -17.39 14.42 5.60
C PRO A 342 -17.00 14.84 4.18
N LEU A 343 -15.70 15.15 3.95
CA LEU A 343 -15.21 15.54 2.64
C LEU A 343 -15.31 14.38 1.63
N SER A 344 -15.04 13.14 2.04
CA SER A 344 -15.19 11.95 1.20
C SER A 344 -16.65 11.69 0.83
N ILE A 345 -17.59 11.88 1.77
CA ILE A 345 -19.04 11.74 1.51
C ILE A 345 -19.50 12.82 0.51
N ILE A 346 -19.12 14.09 0.72
CA ILE A 346 -19.45 15.17 -0.20
C ILE A 346 -18.91 14.88 -1.60
N TRP A 347 -17.64 14.45 -1.70
CA TRP A 347 -17.04 14.11 -2.98
C TRP A 347 -17.72 12.92 -3.67
N LEU A 348 -18.10 11.90 -2.90
CA LEU A 348 -18.86 10.77 -3.40
C LEU A 348 -20.21 11.21 -4.00
N MET A 349 -20.93 12.09 -3.32
CA MET A 349 -22.21 12.62 -3.82
C MET A 349 -22.00 13.42 -5.12
N ILE A 350 -21.00 14.29 -5.17
CA ILE A 350 -20.68 15.07 -6.38
C ILE A 350 -20.32 14.13 -7.54
N SER A 351 -19.45 13.15 -7.29
CA SER A 351 -19.03 12.18 -8.31
C SER A 351 -20.19 11.35 -8.84
N SER A 352 -21.10 10.92 -7.96
CA SER A 352 -22.30 10.15 -8.32
C SER A 352 -23.26 10.98 -9.18
N ILE A 353 -23.47 12.26 -8.85
CA ILE A 353 -24.32 13.18 -9.64
C ILE A 353 -23.71 13.41 -11.04
N VAL A 354 -22.40 13.68 -11.11
CA VAL A 354 -21.70 13.91 -12.38
C VAL A 354 -21.77 12.66 -13.28
N LEU A 355 -21.56 11.47 -12.73
CA LEU A 355 -21.68 10.23 -13.48
C LEU A 355 -23.14 9.96 -13.91
N GLY A 356 -24.11 10.19 -13.04
CA GLY A 356 -25.52 10.05 -13.37
C GLY A 356 -25.95 10.97 -14.52
N ILE A 357 -25.53 12.24 -14.50
CA ILE A 357 -25.79 13.16 -15.63
C ILE A 357 -25.11 12.69 -16.91
N ARG A 358 -23.92 12.14 -16.83
CA ARG A 358 -23.18 11.64 -17.99
C ARG A 358 -23.84 10.41 -18.64
N GLU A 359 -24.37 9.48 -17.83
CA GLU A 359 -24.94 8.23 -18.31
C GLU A 359 -26.43 8.33 -18.69
N PHE A 360 -27.21 9.08 -17.92
CA PHE A 360 -28.67 9.16 -18.07
C PHE A 360 -29.15 10.49 -18.69
N GLY A 361 -28.26 11.46 -18.92
CA GLY A 361 -28.63 12.80 -19.33
C GLY A 361 -29.20 13.64 -18.19
N LEU A 362 -29.57 14.88 -18.49
CA LEU A 362 -30.25 15.74 -17.52
C LEU A 362 -31.70 15.27 -17.33
N PRO A 363 -32.25 15.27 -16.10
CA PRO A 363 -33.62 14.79 -15.83
C PRO A 363 -34.73 15.57 -16.53
N TRP A 364 -34.37 16.65 -17.29
CA TRP A 364 -35.28 17.51 -18.06
C TRP A 364 -34.95 17.59 -19.55
N SER A 365 -34.01 16.81 -20.07
CA SER A 365 -33.68 16.75 -21.52
C SER A 365 -34.42 15.67 -22.24
#